data_3889d9205a22af880b6a18e6ee95a092
#
_entry.id   3889d9205a22af880b6a18e6ee95a092
#
_cell.length_a   1.000
_cell.length_b   1.000
_cell.length_c   1.000
_cell.angle_alpha   90.00
_cell.angle_beta   90.00
_cell.angle_gamma   90.00
#
_symmetry.space_group_name_H-M   'P 1'
#
loop_
_entity.id
_entity.type
_entity.pdbx_description
1 polymer ?
#
loop_
_entity_poly.entity_id
_entity_poly.type
_entity_poly.pdbx_seq_one_letter_code
_entity_poly.pdbx_strand_id
1 'polypeptide(L)'
;MTSGTFRSVAVSDITVSRDARQRTKLNDLDELAKSINAVGLINPPVVDVNLVLVAGERRLTACRDILGWTAITVQFAEDMPEDQLYLIELEENVKRSDLEWQDNVRAVAAYHTMRARTELTWSANATAQALGMSPAEVANKRAVAAALESGDPLVRAADKYSVALGITQRQSERKRSSEIDLLEAQTVRTAVGIPDDQESGPDIEPNAVPAPAKVPFLLADFSEWLQDYAGPKFNFIHCDFPYGVNAQAHNQGAAQAFGGYADSEDVYWKLLDTLAESMNTVVSESAHLMFWYSMDYHTETVARLSAMGWKVNPFPLIWHKSDNSGILPDHRRGPRRIYETALLCSRGDRLVVQSVSNVSSHPNVKLVHMSEKNPAMLAHFFRMFVDSSTLMLDPTMGSGNAVRVSENMGAANSLGLERDPEFFARASEAYVAGNETPVIEV
;
A
#
# COMPACT_ATOMS: atom_id res chain seq x y z
N MET A 1 -1.64 45.01 14.50
CA MET A 1 -2.62 45.35 13.44
C MET A 1 -1.99 46.43 12.59
N THR A 2 -1.30 46.05 11.51
CA THR A 2 -0.79 46.97 10.51
C THR A 2 -1.93 47.32 9.58
N SER A 3 -2.30 48.59 9.56
CA SER A 3 -3.37 49.20 8.76
C SER A 3 -2.95 49.12 7.27
N GLY A 4 -3.36 48.08 6.57
CA GLY A 4 -3.27 48.08 5.09
C GLY A 4 -4.15 49.20 4.55
N THR A 5 -3.65 49.97 3.60
CA THR A 5 -4.34 51.14 3.07
C THR A 5 -5.45 50.66 2.14
N PHE A 6 -6.71 50.75 2.61
CA PHE A 6 -7.89 50.48 1.80
C PHE A 6 -8.27 51.70 1.01
N ARG A 7 -8.49 51.58 -0.30
CA ARG A 7 -8.90 52.68 -1.18
C ARG A 7 -10.14 52.29 -1.97
N SER A 8 -11.05 53.21 -2.16
CA SER A 8 -12.22 53.05 -3.03
C SER A 8 -11.82 53.39 -4.46
N VAL A 9 -12.05 52.48 -5.37
CA VAL A 9 -11.74 52.64 -6.84
C VAL A 9 -13.01 52.35 -7.64
N ALA A 10 -13.10 52.90 -8.85
CA ALA A 10 -14.19 52.56 -9.74
C ALA A 10 -14.05 51.11 -10.17
N VAL A 11 -15.14 50.33 -10.18
CA VAL A 11 -15.14 48.94 -10.57
C VAL A 11 -14.72 48.77 -12.05
N SER A 12 -15.03 49.76 -12.92
CA SER A 12 -14.65 49.85 -14.30
C SER A 12 -13.15 49.91 -14.53
N ASP A 13 -12.38 50.40 -13.57
CA ASP A 13 -10.95 50.65 -13.70
C ASP A 13 -10.13 49.41 -13.36
N ILE A 14 -10.76 48.41 -12.73
CA ILE A 14 -10.09 47.16 -12.37
C ILE A 14 -10.01 46.24 -13.55
N THR A 15 -8.80 45.93 -13.95
CA THR A 15 -8.50 44.96 -15.04
C THR A 15 -8.31 43.56 -14.51
N VAL A 16 -9.01 42.60 -15.12
CA VAL A 16 -8.82 41.16 -14.81
C VAL A 16 -8.02 40.57 -15.97
N SER A 17 -6.76 40.17 -15.72
CA SER A 17 -5.93 39.54 -16.75
C SER A 17 -6.51 38.16 -17.10
N ARG A 18 -6.87 37.95 -18.37
CA ARG A 18 -7.47 36.70 -18.87
C ARG A 18 -6.45 35.64 -19.27
N ASP A 19 -5.18 36.02 -19.52
CA ASP A 19 -4.16 35.11 -20.05
C ASP A 19 -3.66 34.06 -19.04
N ALA A 20 -3.94 34.24 -17.76
CA ALA A 20 -3.54 33.28 -16.70
C ALA A 20 -4.71 32.54 -16.05
N ARG A 21 -5.97 32.77 -16.45
CA ARG A 21 -7.16 32.34 -15.69
C ARG A 21 -8.21 31.67 -16.57
N GLN A 22 -8.09 30.37 -16.78
CA GLN A 22 -9.14 29.55 -17.41
C GLN A 22 -10.19 29.10 -16.38
N ARG A 23 -10.95 30.02 -15.77
CA ARG A 23 -12.15 29.63 -15.02
C ARG A 23 -13.38 29.82 -15.88
N THR A 24 -13.94 28.69 -16.32
CA THR A 24 -15.17 28.66 -17.11
C THR A 24 -16.46 28.68 -16.26
N LYS A 25 -16.39 28.49 -14.94
CA LYS A 25 -17.57 28.52 -14.06
C LYS A 25 -17.21 29.09 -12.68
N LEU A 26 -17.72 30.26 -12.36
CA LEU A 26 -17.74 30.84 -11.01
C LEU A 26 -19.00 30.31 -10.33
N ASN A 27 -18.89 29.22 -9.56
CA ASN A 27 -20.03 28.63 -8.84
C ASN A 27 -20.40 29.49 -7.62
N ASP A 28 -21.68 29.51 -7.26
CA ASP A 28 -22.24 30.14 -6.03
C ASP A 28 -21.98 31.61 -5.85
N LEU A 29 -22.01 32.41 -6.94
CA LEU A 29 -21.86 33.86 -6.88
C LEU A 29 -23.08 34.55 -6.24
N ASP A 30 -24.28 33.99 -6.41
CA ASP A 30 -25.51 34.55 -5.83
C ASP A 30 -25.52 34.48 -4.29
N GLU A 31 -25.02 33.35 -3.73
CA GLU A 31 -24.88 33.24 -2.28
C GLU A 31 -23.82 34.19 -1.72
N LEU A 32 -22.71 34.33 -2.41
CA LEU A 32 -21.65 35.26 -2.08
C LEU A 32 -22.17 36.73 -2.14
N ALA A 33 -22.92 37.07 -3.18
CA ALA A 33 -23.51 38.38 -3.33
C ALA A 33 -24.51 38.67 -2.21
N LYS A 34 -25.38 37.74 -1.82
CA LYS A 34 -26.29 37.88 -0.67
C LYS A 34 -25.51 38.10 0.62
N SER A 35 -24.44 37.36 0.85
CA SER A 35 -23.59 37.54 2.04
C SER A 35 -22.92 38.89 2.05
N ILE A 36 -22.34 39.35 0.92
CA ILE A 36 -21.73 40.69 0.82
C ILE A 36 -22.77 41.80 1.03
N ASN A 37 -23.97 41.63 0.53
CA ASN A 37 -25.04 42.59 0.71
C ASN A 37 -25.52 42.69 2.19
N ALA A 38 -25.47 41.55 2.90
CA ALA A 38 -25.94 41.50 4.30
C ALA A 38 -24.92 42.02 5.31
N VAL A 39 -23.63 41.70 5.15
CA VAL A 39 -22.58 42.00 6.15
C VAL A 39 -21.48 42.93 5.64
N GLY A 40 -21.55 43.36 4.39
CA GLY A 40 -20.51 44.15 3.75
C GLY A 40 -19.36 43.31 3.19
N LEU A 41 -18.44 43.98 2.50
CA LEU A 41 -17.25 43.37 1.91
C LEU A 41 -16.12 43.29 2.99
N ILE A 42 -16.12 42.21 3.78
CA ILE A 42 -15.16 42.01 4.89
C ILE A 42 -13.73 41.95 4.41
N ASN A 43 -13.50 41.21 3.31
CA ASN A 43 -12.18 41.02 2.70
C ASN A 43 -12.18 41.64 1.30
N PRO A 44 -11.64 42.84 1.11
CA PRO A 44 -11.60 43.51 -0.19
C PRO A 44 -10.75 42.70 -1.24
N PRO A 45 -11.04 42.88 -2.55
CA PRO A 45 -10.15 42.40 -3.58
C PRO A 45 -8.76 43.06 -3.48
N VAL A 46 -7.73 42.35 -3.91
CA VAL A 46 -6.36 42.88 -3.94
C VAL A 46 -5.99 43.22 -5.40
N VAL A 47 -5.46 44.41 -5.59
CA VAL A 47 -5.01 44.90 -6.89
C VAL A 47 -3.56 45.41 -6.81
N ASP A 48 -2.89 45.44 -7.94
CA ASP A 48 -1.58 46.09 -8.07
C ASP A 48 -1.71 47.61 -8.30
N VAL A 49 -0.59 48.35 -8.42
CA VAL A 49 -0.53 49.79 -8.69
C VAL A 49 -1.26 50.19 -9.96
N ASN A 50 -1.38 49.28 -10.94
CA ASN A 50 -2.03 49.52 -12.21
C ASN A 50 -3.50 49.07 -12.20
N LEU A 51 -4.08 48.80 -11.03
CA LEU A 51 -5.42 48.26 -10.84
C LEU A 51 -5.66 46.94 -11.56
N VAL A 52 -4.62 46.13 -11.76
CA VAL A 52 -4.78 44.75 -12.20
C VAL A 52 -5.11 43.86 -11.00
N LEU A 53 -6.15 43.06 -11.13
CA LEU A 53 -6.62 42.19 -10.04
C LEU A 53 -5.56 41.10 -9.74
N VAL A 54 -5.05 41.11 -8.50
CA VAL A 54 -4.15 40.11 -7.96
C VAL A 54 -4.96 38.98 -7.32
N ALA A 55 -5.98 39.28 -6.51
CA ALA A 55 -6.86 38.29 -5.87
C ALA A 55 -8.26 38.80 -5.60
N GLY A 56 -9.23 37.89 -5.50
CA GLY A 56 -10.61 38.20 -5.13
C GLY A 56 -11.56 38.31 -6.33
N GLU A 57 -11.32 37.65 -7.45
CA GLU A 57 -12.16 37.69 -8.64
C GLU A 57 -13.64 37.39 -8.38
N ARG A 58 -13.97 36.39 -7.56
CA ARG A 58 -15.37 36.08 -7.19
C ARG A 58 -16.06 37.24 -6.48
N ARG A 59 -15.36 37.91 -5.59
CA ARG A 59 -15.88 39.08 -4.85
C ARG A 59 -16.09 40.29 -5.78
N LEU A 60 -15.11 40.55 -6.64
CA LEU A 60 -15.23 41.57 -7.67
C LEU A 60 -16.40 41.28 -8.62
N THR A 61 -16.54 40.06 -9.10
CA THR A 61 -17.63 39.64 -9.99
C THR A 61 -18.99 39.73 -9.29
N ALA A 62 -19.11 39.28 -8.03
CA ALA A 62 -20.34 39.38 -7.26
C ALA A 62 -20.75 40.85 -7.07
N CYS A 63 -19.80 41.74 -6.72
CA CYS A 63 -20.07 43.16 -6.53
C CYS A 63 -20.43 43.85 -7.85
N ARG A 64 -19.69 43.56 -8.95
CA ARG A 64 -19.87 44.18 -10.25
C ARG A 64 -21.14 43.70 -10.96
N ASP A 65 -21.26 42.35 -11.11
CA ASP A 65 -22.21 41.75 -12.04
C ASP A 65 -23.56 41.41 -11.39
N ILE A 66 -23.59 41.16 -10.07
CA ILE A 66 -24.82 40.82 -9.34
C ILE A 66 -25.34 42.00 -8.52
N LEU A 67 -24.47 42.67 -7.75
CA LEU A 67 -24.87 43.78 -6.89
C LEU A 67 -24.86 45.13 -7.60
N GLY A 68 -24.27 45.23 -8.80
CA GLY A 68 -24.26 46.45 -9.61
C GLY A 68 -23.46 47.62 -8.99
N TRP A 69 -22.44 47.31 -8.18
CA TRP A 69 -21.61 48.34 -7.57
C TRP A 69 -20.78 49.07 -8.61
N THR A 70 -20.75 50.42 -8.55
CA THR A 70 -19.93 51.28 -9.41
C THR A 70 -18.56 51.57 -8.82
N ALA A 71 -18.40 51.43 -7.51
CA ALA A 71 -17.14 51.57 -6.79
C ALA A 71 -16.99 50.45 -5.78
N ILE A 72 -15.75 50.00 -5.55
CA ILE A 72 -15.42 48.95 -4.63
C ILE A 72 -14.17 49.30 -3.83
N THR A 73 -14.16 48.95 -2.56
CA THR A 73 -12.96 49.06 -1.74
C THR A 73 -11.99 47.97 -2.12
N VAL A 74 -10.73 48.31 -2.39
CA VAL A 74 -9.63 47.40 -2.70
C VAL A 74 -8.45 47.60 -1.75
N GLN A 75 -7.59 46.58 -1.66
CA GLN A 75 -6.31 46.67 -1.01
C GLN A 75 -5.23 46.62 -2.07
N PHE A 76 -4.18 47.44 -1.95
CA PHE A 76 -3.06 47.41 -2.88
C PHE A 76 -2.02 46.40 -2.43
N ALA A 77 -1.50 45.59 -3.37
CA ALA A 77 -0.51 44.56 -3.10
C ALA A 77 0.77 45.13 -2.46
N GLU A 78 1.19 46.31 -2.91
CA GLU A 78 2.38 47.02 -2.42
C GLU A 78 2.28 47.49 -0.98
N ASP A 79 1.05 47.68 -0.49
CA ASP A 79 0.76 48.07 0.91
C ASP A 79 0.66 46.85 1.84
N MET A 80 0.85 45.63 1.32
CA MET A 80 0.71 44.40 2.09
C MET A 80 2.08 43.83 2.52
N PRO A 81 2.17 43.22 3.70
CA PRO A 81 3.35 42.44 4.07
C PRO A 81 3.61 41.29 3.07
N GLU A 82 4.88 41.00 2.77
CA GLU A 82 5.27 39.94 1.81
C GLU A 82 4.67 38.56 2.14
N ASP A 83 4.55 38.24 3.42
CA ASP A 83 3.95 36.99 3.90
C ASP A 83 2.45 36.89 3.59
N GLN A 84 1.72 38.02 3.64
CA GLN A 84 0.32 38.04 3.25
C GLN A 84 0.13 37.91 1.73
N LEU A 85 0.97 38.57 0.95
CA LEU A 85 0.97 38.43 -0.51
C LEU A 85 1.26 37.00 -0.93
N TYR A 86 2.25 36.37 -0.32
CA TYR A 86 2.61 34.98 -0.57
C TYR A 86 1.47 34.01 -0.20
N LEU A 87 0.74 34.25 0.89
CA LEU A 87 -0.45 33.47 1.24
C LEU A 87 -1.57 33.58 0.19
N ILE A 88 -1.78 34.78 -0.35
CA ILE A 88 -2.76 35.01 -1.41
C ILE A 88 -2.36 34.28 -2.69
N GLU A 89 -1.09 34.32 -3.06
CA GLU A 89 -0.53 33.60 -4.20
C GLU A 89 -0.70 32.08 -4.05
N LEU A 90 -0.37 31.55 -2.87
CA LEU A 90 -0.56 30.12 -2.56
C LEU A 90 -2.04 29.71 -2.65
N GLU A 91 -2.95 30.51 -2.12
CA GLU A 91 -4.40 30.25 -2.18
C GLU A 91 -4.91 30.27 -3.63
N GLU A 92 -4.41 31.18 -4.47
CA GLU A 92 -4.74 31.20 -5.88
C GLU A 92 -4.18 29.98 -6.62
N ASN A 93 -2.91 29.65 -6.39
CA ASN A 93 -2.26 28.51 -7.01
C ASN A 93 -2.97 27.18 -6.67
N VAL A 94 -3.39 26.99 -5.44
CA VAL A 94 -4.14 25.78 -5.05
C VAL A 94 -5.46 25.65 -5.82
N LYS A 95 -6.09 26.77 -6.19
CA LYS A 95 -7.37 26.81 -6.90
C LYS A 95 -7.23 26.72 -8.42
N ARG A 96 -6.01 26.70 -8.96
CA ARG A 96 -5.75 26.56 -10.40
C ARG A 96 -5.93 25.11 -10.84
N SER A 97 -6.65 24.91 -11.95
CA SER A 97 -6.92 23.58 -12.51
C SER A 97 -5.77 23.04 -13.39
N ASP A 98 -4.86 23.92 -13.80
CA ASP A 98 -3.72 23.64 -14.69
C ASP A 98 -2.40 23.43 -13.95
N LEU A 99 -2.43 23.47 -12.60
CA LEU A 99 -1.24 23.28 -11.79
C LEU A 99 -0.85 21.80 -11.75
N GLU A 100 0.42 21.52 -11.98
CA GLU A 100 0.97 20.17 -11.81
C GLU A 100 0.69 19.66 -10.38
N TRP A 101 0.42 18.38 -10.23
CA TRP A 101 0.02 17.83 -8.93
C TRP A 101 1.09 18.03 -7.85
N GLN A 102 2.39 17.98 -8.22
CA GLN A 102 3.50 18.23 -7.29
C GLN A 102 3.45 19.64 -6.73
N ASP A 103 3.19 20.62 -7.59
CA ASP A 103 3.14 22.02 -7.17
C ASP A 103 1.87 22.32 -6.37
N ASN A 104 0.76 21.66 -6.70
CA ASN A 104 -0.48 21.77 -5.93
C ASN A 104 -0.30 21.24 -4.48
N VAL A 105 0.34 20.08 -4.28
CA VAL A 105 0.56 19.56 -2.92
C VAL A 105 1.55 20.41 -2.13
N ARG A 106 2.58 20.96 -2.78
CA ARG A 106 3.52 21.90 -2.16
C ARG A 106 2.83 23.20 -1.74
N ALA A 107 1.98 23.75 -2.61
CA ALA A 107 1.23 24.97 -2.31
C ALA A 107 0.31 24.81 -1.11
N VAL A 108 -0.42 23.68 -1.00
CA VAL A 108 -1.26 23.37 0.17
C VAL A 108 -0.42 23.22 1.45
N ALA A 109 0.71 22.53 1.38
CA ALA A 109 1.59 22.36 2.54
C ALA A 109 2.22 23.68 3.00
N ALA A 110 2.69 24.50 2.06
CA ALA A 110 3.25 25.83 2.32
C ALA A 110 2.20 26.76 2.93
N TYR A 111 1.00 26.81 2.39
CA TYR A 111 -0.12 27.59 2.91
C TYR A 111 -0.42 27.22 4.37
N HIS A 112 -0.58 25.90 4.65
CA HIS A 112 -0.83 25.45 6.02
C HIS A 112 0.31 25.84 6.98
N THR A 113 1.55 25.61 6.58
CA THR A 113 2.73 25.90 7.42
C THR A 113 2.82 27.40 7.74
N MET A 114 2.56 28.23 6.76
CA MET A 114 2.64 29.69 6.94
C MET A 114 1.55 30.21 7.84
N ARG A 115 0.32 29.72 7.66
CA ARG A 115 -0.80 30.07 8.55
C ARG A 115 -0.58 29.59 9.98
N ALA A 116 -0.05 28.38 10.16
CA ALA A 116 0.26 27.84 11.49
C ALA A 116 1.40 28.58 12.21
N ARG A 117 2.30 29.26 11.48
CA ARG A 117 3.31 30.12 12.07
C ARG A 117 2.75 31.45 12.57
N THR A 118 1.75 31.99 11.88
CA THR A 118 1.14 33.27 12.22
C THR A 118 0.00 33.13 13.22
N GLU A 119 -0.67 31.99 13.27
CA GLU A 119 -1.82 31.70 14.13
C GLU A 119 -1.62 30.37 14.87
N LEU A 120 -1.27 30.46 16.15
CA LEU A 120 -0.97 29.28 17.00
C LEU A 120 -2.12 28.24 17.08
N THR A 121 -3.36 28.68 16.85
CA THR A 121 -4.55 27.80 16.85
C THR A 121 -4.93 27.28 15.47
N TRP A 122 -4.13 27.58 14.44
CA TRP A 122 -4.43 27.16 13.07
C TRP A 122 -4.33 25.65 12.90
N SER A 123 -5.42 25.05 12.44
CA SER A 123 -5.55 23.60 12.30
C SER A 123 -5.67 23.17 10.83
N ALA A 124 -5.55 21.85 10.56
CA ALA A 124 -5.84 21.29 9.24
C ALA A 124 -7.30 21.55 8.81
N ASN A 125 -8.23 21.60 9.76
CA ASN A 125 -9.64 21.95 9.50
C ASN A 125 -9.77 23.41 9.02
N ALA A 126 -9.03 24.34 9.61
CA ALA A 126 -9.03 25.75 9.19
C ALA A 126 -8.44 25.90 7.77
N THR A 127 -7.36 25.17 7.45
CA THR A 127 -6.83 25.12 6.09
C THR A 127 -7.83 24.54 5.09
N ALA A 128 -8.51 23.46 5.46
CA ALA A 128 -9.53 22.82 4.63
C ALA A 128 -10.68 23.80 4.30
N GLN A 129 -11.16 24.52 5.30
CA GLN A 129 -12.20 25.53 5.11
C GLN A 129 -11.73 26.70 4.24
N ALA A 130 -10.52 27.20 4.46
CA ALA A 130 -9.96 28.31 3.68
C ALA A 130 -9.74 27.95 2.21
N LEU A 131 -9.29 26.73 1.92
CA LEU A 131 -8.98 26.27 0.58
C LEU A 131 -10.15 25.56 -0.13
N GLY A 132 -11.28 25.34 0.58
CA GLY A 132 -12.47 24.68 0.01
C GLY A 132 -12.27 23.20 -0.27
N MET A 133 -11.53 22.47 0.57
CA MET A 133 -11.27 21.05 0.45
C MET A 133 -11.59 20.31 1.76
N SER A 134 -11.53 18.98 1.77
CA SER A 134 -11.75 18.19 2.99
C SER A 134 -10.51 18.20 3.90
N PRO A 135 -10.66 18.07 5.24
CA PRO A 135 -9.53 17.93 6.15
C PRO A 135 -8.63 16.72 5.82
N ALA A 136 -9.22 15.62 5.37
CA ALA A 136 -8.48 14.45 4.92
C ALA A 136 -7.62 14.74 3.67
N GLU A 137 -8.15 15.54 2.74
CA GLU A 137 -7.40 15.95 1.55
C GLU A 137 -6.21 16.85 1.92
N VAL A 138 -6.37 17.78 2.85
CA VAL A 138 -5.27 18.61 3.37
C VAL A 138 -4.19 17.73 4.01
N ALA A 139 -4.58 16.78 4.86
CA ALA A 139 -3.65 15.86 5.51
C ALA A 139 -2.88 15.02 4.47
N ASN A 140 -3.57 14.46 3.49
CA ASN A 140 -2.99 13.67 2.42
C ASN A 140 -2.01 14.49 1.56
N LYS A 141 -2.39 15.69 1.14
CA LYS A 141 -1.51 16.55 0.35
C LYS A 141 -0.26 16.97 1.12
N ARG A 142 -0.38 17.26 2.41
CA ARG A 142 0.77 17.58 3.27
C ARG A 142 1.72 16.38 3.42
N ALA A 143 1.18 15.17 3.59
CA ALA A 143 2.00 13.96 3.68
C ALA A 143 2.77 13.70 2.38
N VAL A 144 2.12 13.85 1.22
CA VAL A 144 2.77 13.70 -0.09
C VAL A 144 3.82 14.80 -0.32
N ALA A 145 3.55 16.05 0.08
CA ALA A 145 4.52 17.15 0.00
C ALA A 145 5.76 16.87 0.84
N ALA A 146 5.60 16.39 2.07
CA ALA A 146 6.72 16.00 2.94
C ALA A 146 7.56 14.86 2.33
N ALA A 147 6.93 13.86 1.70
CA ALA A 147 7.63 12.80 0.99
C ALA A 147 8.41 13.31 -0.24
N LEU A 148 7.86 14.27 -0.99
CA LEU A 148 8.57 14.95 -2.09
C LEU A 148 9.79 15.73 -1.60
N GLU A 149 9.66 16.45 -0.48
CA GLU A 149 10.72 17.23 0.14
C GLU A 149 11.84 16.35 0.71
N SER A 150 11.50 15.21 1.32
CA SER A 150 12.48 14.22 1.79
C SER A 150 13.24 13.53 0.66
N GLY A 151 12.81 13.73 -0.59
CA GLY A 151 13.51 13.19 -1.75
C GLY A 151 13.12 11.76 -2.12
N ASP A 152 11.98 11.26 -1.65
CA ASP A 152 11.51 9.91 -1.93
C ASP A 152 11.47 9.63 -3.44
N PRO A 153 12.27 8.67 -3.95
CA PRO A 153 12.37 8.43 -5.38
C PRO A 153 11.08 7.89 -6.00
N LEU A 154 10.30 7.10 -5.25
CA LEU A 154 9.06 6.52 -5.75
C LEU A 154 7.96 7.57 -5.85
N VAL A 155 7.89 8.48 -4.86
CA VAL A 155 6.92 9.59 -4.87
C VAL A 155 7.27 10.59 -5.97
N ARG A 156 8.56 10.87 -6.20
CA ARG A 156 9.03 11.76 -7.26
C ARG A 156 8.76 11.22 -8.66
N ALA A 157 8.85 9.91 -8.85
CA ALA A 157 8.60 9.23 -10.12
C ALA A 157 7.11 9.00 -10.43
N ALA A 158 6.21 9.35 -9.52
CA ALA A 158 4.78 9.11 -9.72
C ALA A 158 4.18 10.06 -10.78
N ASP A 159 3.49 9.48 -11.77
CA ASP A 159 2.84 10.23 -12.84
C ASP A 159 1.63 11.05 -12.37
N LYS A 160 0.98 10.62 -11.28
CA LYS A 160 -0.27 11.19 -10.80
C LYS A 160 -0.28 11.28 -9.27
N TYR A 161 -1.01 12.29 -8.76
CA TYR A 161 -1.23 12.46 -7.32
C TYR A 161 -1.77 11.22 -6.62
N SER A 162 -2.72 10.49 -7.22
CA SER A 162 -3.28 9.27 -6.62
C SER A 162 -2.26 8.16 -6.42
N VAL A 163 -1.29 8.05 -7.33
CA VAL A 163 -0.17 7.09 -7.21
C VAL A 163 0.77 7.52 -6.10
N ALA A 164 1.18 8.79 -6.09
CA ALA A 164 2.03 9.36 -5.04
C ALA A 164 1.40 9.22 -3.64
N LEU A 165 0.11 9.50 -3.52
CA LEU A 165 -0.65 9.33 -2.28
C LEU A 165 -0.64 7.87 -1.81
N GLY A 166 -0.91 6.93 -2.71
CA GLY A 166 -0.88 5.50 -2.39
C GLY A 166 0.50 5.02 -1.92
N ILE A 167 1.59 5.54 -2.48
CA ILE A 167 2.96 5.25 -2.03
C ILE A 167 3.18 5.80 -0.62
N THR A 168 2.85 7.07 -0.40
CA THR A 168 3.04 7.75 0.90
C THR A 168 2.23 7.08 2.01
N GLN A 169 1.00 6.68 1.75
CA GLN A 169 0.15 5.98 2.72
C GLN A 169 0.75 4.62 3.10
N ARG A 170 1.18 3.83 2.12
CA ARG A 170 1.87 2.54 2.39
C ARG A 170 3.13 2.69 3.23
N GLN A 171 3.93 3.71 2.97
CA GLN A 171 5.14 3.97 3.73
C GLN A 171 4.84 4.40 5.18
N SER A 172 3.79 5.21 5.38
CA SER A 172 3.37 5.61 6.72
C SER A 172 2.79 4.44 7.53
N GLU A 173 2.09 3.51 6.87
CA GLU A 173 1.60 2.28 7.48
C GLU A 173 2.75 1.35 7.89
N ARG A 174 3.75 1.17 7.01
CA ARG A 174 4.98 0.42 7.31
C ARG A 174 5.71 0.99 8.53
N LYS A 175 5.86 2.31 8.58
CA LYS A 175 6.53 2.99 9.68
C LYS A 175 5.78 2.79 11.00
N ARG A 176 4.44 2.89 11.00
CA ARG A 176 3.61 2.61 12.17
C ARG A 176 3.74 1.16 12.64
N SER A 177 3.71 0.20 11.71
CA SER A 177 3.89 -1.22 12.04
C SER A 177 5.25 -1.43 12.73
N SER A 178 6.34 -0.91 12.16
CA SER A 178 7.66 -1.01 12.75
C SER A 178 7.77 -0.32 14.13
N GLU A 179 7.09 0.81 14.33
CA GLU A 179 7.06 1.50 15.63
C GLU A 179 6.29 0.71 16.69
N ILE A 180 5.20 0.03 16.29
CA ILE A 180 4.42 -0.85 17.18
C ILE A 180 5.26 -2.07 17.55
N ASP A 181 5.91 -2.73 16.58
CA ASP A 181 6.80 -3.87 16.81
C ASP A 181 7.97 -3.51 17.75
N LEU A 182 8.52 -2.30 17.64
CA LEU A 182 9.56 -1.80 18.56
C LEU A 182 9.03 -1.53 19.97
N LEU A 183 7.83 -0.97 20.10
CA LEU A 183 7.17 -0.71 21.37
C LEU A 183 6.80 -2.02 22.09
N GLU A 184 6.30 -3.01 21.34
CA GLU A 184 6.01 -4.35 21.88
C GLU A 184 7.29 -5.06 22.33
N ALA A 185 8.37 -4.99 21.54
CA ALA A 185 9.68 -5.52 21.90
C ALA A 185 10.25 -4.85 23.17
N GLN A 186 10.07 -3.52 23.32
CA GLN A 186 10.45 -2.78 24.52
C GLN A 186 9.58 -3.16 25.73
N THR A 187 8.28 -3.35 25.53
CA THR A 187 7.34 -3.74 26.59
C THR A 187 7.67 -5.14 27.10
N VAL A 188 8.00 -6.07 26.20
CA VAL A 188 8.45 -7.43 26.56
C VAL A 188 9.79 -7.39 27.29
N ARG A 189 10.76 -6.59 26.86
CA ARG A 189 12.05 -6.39 27.56
C ARG A 189 11.86 -5.86 28.97
N THR A 190 10.97 -4.88 29.14
CA THR A 190 10.66 -4.28 30.45
C THR A 190 9.94 -5.29 31.36
N ALA A 191 9.04 -6.10 30.81
CA ALA A 191 8.30 -7.13 31.55
C ALA A 191 9.19 -8.31 31.98
N VAL A 192 10.27 -8.60 31.25
CA VAL A 192 11.22 -9.69 31.52
C VAL A 192 12.43 -9.24 32.36
N GLY A 193 12.59 -7.92 32.63
CA GLY A 193 13.63 -7.40 33.54
C GLY A 193 15.04 -7.50 32.95
N ILE A 194 15.24 -7.38 31.65
CA ILE A 194 16.56 -7.35 30.99
C ILE A 194 17.15 -5.94 31.12
N PRO A 195 18.34 -5.74 31.76
CA PRO A 195 18.94 -4.42 31.87
C PRO A 195 19.38 -3.86 30.52
N ASP A 196 19.24 -2.55 30.44
CA ASP A 196 19.64 -1.73 29.27
C ASP A 196 21.16 -1.50 29.31
N ASP A 197 21.97 -2.53 28.96
CA ASP A 197 23.41 -2.37 28.86
C ASP A 197 23.99 -3.06 27.62
N GLN A 198 24.60 -2.22 26.84
CA GLN A 198 25.68 -2.38 25.86
C GLN A 198 25.32 -2.22 24.38
N GLU A 199 25.53 -0.98 23.94
CA GLU A 199 26.12 -0.69 22.63
C GLU A 199 27.47 -1.40 22.50
N SER A 200 27.55 -2.36 21.61
CA SER A 200 28.77 -2.66 20.87
C SER A 200 28.40 -3.51 19.67
N GLY A 201 28.21 -2.84 18.52
CA GLY A 201 28.21 -3.51 17.25
C GLY A 201 29.62 -4.06 16.95
N PRO A 202 29.75 -5.27 16.43
CA PRO A 202 31.05 -5.73 15.95
C PRO A 202 31.45 -4.96 14.70
N ASP A 203 32.68 -4.46 14.70
CA ASP A 203 33.38 -3.89 13.53
C ASP A 203 33.34 -4.88 12.37
N ILE A 204 32.69 -4.50 11.27
CA ILE A 204 32.70 -5.26 10.02
C ILE A 204 33.99 -4.89 9.28
N GLU A 205 34.99 -5.75 9.33
CA GLU A 205 36.14 -5.66 8.44
C GLU A 205 35.72 -5.89 6.98
N PRO A 206 36.18 -5.06 6.03
CA PRO A 206 35.86 -5.23 4.62
C PRO A 206 36.89 -6.18 3.99
N ASN A 207 36.60 -7.46 3.95
CA ASN A 207 37.14 -8.45 3.00
C ASN A 207 36.81 -9.88 3.45
N ALA A 208 35.59 -10.32 3.24
CA ALA A 208 35.27 -11.73 3.21
C ALA A 208 34.74 -12.09 1.82
N VAL A 209 35.38 -13.06 1.17
CA VAL A 209 34.91 -13.76 -0.02
C VAL A 209 33.45 -14.20 0.25
N PRO A 210 32.47 -13.91 -0.64
CA PRO A 210 31.09 -14.30 -0.38
C PRO A 210 31.03 -15.83 -0.22
N ALA A 211 30.55 -16.24 0.95
CA ALA A 211 30.18 -17.63 1.17
C ALA A 211 29.10 -18.03 0.12
N PRO A 212 29.07 -19.30 -0.33
CA PRO A 212 28.06 -19.74 -1.30
C PRO A 212 26.67 -19.36 -0.80
N ALA A 213 25.86 -18.76 -1.67
CA ALA A 213 24.54 -18.26 -1.37
C ALA A 213 23.74 -19.32 -0.61
N LYS A 214 23.38 -19.03 0.65
CA LYS A 214 22.64 -19.98 1.49
C LYS A 214 21.21 -20.02 0.94
N VAL A 215 20.84 -21.17 0.39
CA VAL A 215 19.48 -21.40 -0.14
C VAL A 215 18.48 -21.28 1.03
N PRO A 216 17.38 -20.53 0.91
CA PRO A 216 16.40 -20.34 1.99
C PRO A 216 15.44 -21.52 2.13
N PHE A 217 15.94 -22.72 1.82
CA PHE A 217 15.17 -23.97 1.84
C PHE A 217 15.77 -24.97 2.83
N LEU A 218 14.91 -25.77 3.45
CA LEU A 218 15.30 -26.89 4.29
C LEU A 218 14.66 -28.19 3.79
N LEU A 219 15.46 -29.23 3.69
CA LEU A 219 14.95 -30.59 3.49
C LEU A 219 14.42 -31.10 4.81
N ALA A 220 13.11 -30.99 5.03
CA ALA A 220 12.45 -31.32 6.29
C ALA A 220 10.97 -31.62 6.08
N ASP A 221 10.43 -32.55 6.88
CA ASP A 221 9.00 -32.69 7.07
C ASP A 221 8.50 -31.63 8.06
N PHE A 222 7.40 -30.94 7.75
CA PHE A 222 6.87 -29.84 8.57
C PHE A 222 6.55 -30.27 10.00
N SER A 223 5.99 -31.48 10.20
CA SER A 223 5.63 -31.96 11.53
C SER A 223 6.86 -32.34 12.38
N GLU A 224 7.93 -32.83 11.76
CA GLU A 224 9.18 -33.13 12.44
C GLU A 224 9.94 -31.84 12.77
N TRP A 225 10.06 -30.94 11.79
CA TRP A 225 10.74 -29.65 11.94
C TRP A 225 10.11 -28.80 13.07
N LEU A 226 8.78 -28.83 13.20
CA LEU A 226 8.05 -28.07 14.21
C LEU A 226 8.46 -28.42 15.65
N GLN A 227 8.85 -29.68 15.91
CA GLN A 227 9.18 -30.17 17.26
C GLN A 227 10.43 -29.49 17.83
N ASP A 228 11.40 -29.16 16.95
CA ASP A 228 12.68 -28.58 17.35
C ASP A 228 12.79 -27.08 17.02
N TYR A 229 11.72 -26.46 16.49
CA TYR A 229 11.79 -25.08 16.07
C TYR A 229 11.76 -24.11 17.24
N ALA A 230 12.83 -23.32 17.39
CA ALA A 230 12.99 -22.28 18.40
C ALA A 230 13.37 -20.90 17.78
N GLY A 231 13.12 -20.71 16.50
CA GLY A 231 13.44 -19.48 15.78
C GLY A 231 12.37 -18.38 15.90
N PRO A 232 12.53 -17.28 15.17
CA PRO A 232 11.57 -16.19 15.16
C PRO A 232 10.23 -16.61 14.55
N LYS A 233 9.12 -16.07 15.07
CA LYS A 233 7.79 -16.34 14.55
C LYS A 233 7.59 -15.65 13.20
N PHE A 234 6.85 -16.31 12.32
CA PHE A 234 6.54 -15.82 10.98
C PHE A 234 5.24 -15.01 10.97
N ASN A 235 5.22 -13.91 10.26
CA ASN A 235 4.05 -13.03 10.14
C ASN A 235 3.35 -13.13 8.78
N PHE A 236 3.87 -13.95 7.88
CA PHE A 236 3.20 -14.38 6.66
C PHE A 236 3.40 -15.88 6.43
N ILE A 237 2.30 -16.62 6.36
CA ILE A 237 2.32 -18.06 6.10
C ILE A 237 1.69 -18.28 4.72
N HIS A 238 2.39 -18.99 3.85
CA HIS A 238 1.85 -19.44 2.57
C HIS A 238 1.72 -20.96 2.62
N CYS A 239 0.51 -21.48 2.55
CA CYS A 239 0.23 -22.91 2.58
C CYS A 239 -0.33 -23.37 1.24
N ASP A 240 0.37 -24.26 0.58
CA ASP A 240 -0.09 -24.98 -0.61
C ASP A 240 -0.01 -26.49 -0.33
N PHE A 241 -0.86 -26.95 0.57
CA PHE A 241 -0.91 -28.37 0.96
C PHE A 241 -1.46 -29.23 -0.18
N PRO A 242 -1.08 -30.53 -0.27
CA PRO A 242 -1.81 -31.48 -1.11
C PRO A 242 -3.32 -31.38 -0.83
N TYR A 243 -4.15 -31.25 -1.88
CA TYR A 243 -5.58 -30.91 -1.70
C TYR A 243 -6.45 -32.08 -1.26
N GLY A 244 -5.90 -33.29 -1.13
CA GLY A 244 -6.62 -34.50 -0.74
C GLY A 244 -7.60 -35.03 -1.78
N VAL A 245 -7.45 -34.60 -3.04
CA VAL A 245 -8.38 -34.95 -4.14
C VAL A 245 -7.88 -36.07 -5.04
N ASN A 246 -6.80 -36.77 -4.65
CA ASN A 246 -6.17 -37.85 -5.42
C ASN A 246 -5.87 -37.41 -6.88
N ALA A 247 -5.27 -36.24 -7.06
CA ALA A 247 -5.01 -35.61 -8.36
C ALA A 247 -4.25 -36.53 -9.34
N GLN A 248 -3.48 -37.49 -8.84
CA GLN A 248 -2.78 -38.51 -9.63
C GLN A 248 -3.73 -39.43 -10.43
N ALA A 249 -4.90 -39.74 -9.89
CA ALA A 249 -5.89 -40.56 -10.58
C ALA A 249 -6.44 -39.88 -11.84
N HIS A 250 -6.36 -38.56 -11.93
CA HIS A 250 -6.88 -37.75 -13.03
C HIS A 250 -5.78 -37.26 -14.00
N ASN A 251 -4.48 -37.33 -13.62
CA ASN A 251 -3.33 -36.80 -14.39
C ASN A 251 -2.24 -37.86 -14.67
N GLN A 252 -2.58 -39.03 -15.18
CA GLN A 252 -1.65 -40.12 -15.39
C GLN A 252 -0.39 -39.76 -16.22
N GLY A 253 -0.49 -38.84 -17.19
CA GLY A 253 0.67 -38.43 -18.01
C GLY A 253 1.64 -37.49 -17.29
N ALA A 254 1.17 -36.58 -16.42
CA ALA A 254 2.02 -35.69 -15.67
C ALA A 254 2.69 -36.38 -14.47
N ALA A 255 2.02 -37.32 -13.85
CA ALA A 255 2.59 -38.13 -12.77
C ALA A 255 3.78 -38.97 -13.21
N GLN A 256 3.82 -39.41 -14.48
CA GLN A 256 4.97 -40.13 -15.05
C GLN A 256 6.20 -39.24 -15.30
N ALA A 257 5.98 -37.94 -15.58
CA ALA A 257 7.08 -37.03 -15.91
C ALA A 257 7.76 -36.42 -14.67
N PHE A 258 7.02 -36.19 -13.57
CA PHE A 258 7.51 -35.46 -12.41
C PHE A 258 7.57 -36.28 -11.09
N GLY A 259 7.19 -37.55 -11.11
CA GLY A 259 7.02 -38.34 -9.88
C GLY A 259 5.66 -38.04 -9.21
N GLY A 260 5.14 -38.98 -8.43
CA GLY A 260 3.88 -38.82 -7.69
C GLY A 260 4.15 -38.37 -6.27
N TYR A 261 3.29 -37.52 -5.72
CA TYR A 261 3.28 -37.18 -4.29
C TYR A 261 1.98 -37.67 -3.64
N ALA A 262 1.99 -37.89 -2.32
CA ALA A 262 0.81 -38.32 -1.60
C ALA A 262 -0.21 -37.17 -1.50
N ASP A 263 -1.31 -37.28 -2.26
CA ASP A 263 -2.42 -36.32 -2.30
C ASP A 263 -3.70 -37.03 -1.80
N SER A 264 -3.66 -37.55 -0.57
CA SER A 264 -4.82 -38.15 0.07
C SER A 264 -5.47 -37.17 1.05
N GLU A 265 -6.75 -37.39 1.32
CA GLU A 265 -7.52 -36.61 2.31
C GLU A 265 -6.88 -36.64 3.69
N ASP A 266 -6.35 -37.79 4.14
CA ASP A 266 -5.67 -37.91 5.41
C ASP A 266 -4.41 -37.02 5.52
N VAL A 267 -3.64 -36.89 4.43
CA VAL A 267 -2.45 -36.01 4.38
C VAL A 267 -2.88 -34.55 4.50
N TYR A 268 -3.93 -34.14 3.81
CA TYR A 268 -4.46 -32.78 3.88
C TYR A 268 -4.85 -32.40 5.32
N TRP A 269 -5.65 -33.23 5.97
CA TRP A 269 -6.12 -32.98 7.34
C TRP A 269 -4.99 -33.03 8.37
N LYS A 270 -4.05 -33.98 8.21
CA LYS A 270 -2.88 -34.07 9.08
C LYS A 270 -2.02 -32.80 9.01
N LEU A 271 -1.76 -32.26 7.82
CA LEU A 271 -1.00 -31.01 7.68
C LEU A 271 -1.75 -29.81 8.28
N LEU A 272 -3.08 -29.78 8.16
CA LEU A 272 -3.89 -28.74 8.78
C LEU A 272 -3.87 -28.84 10.32
N ASP A 273 -3.88 -30.05 10.87
CA ASP A 273 -3.73 -30.28 12.31
C ASP A 273 -2.32 -29.85 12.79
N THR A 274 -1.27 -30.17 12.01
CA THR A 274 0.09 -29.68 12.28
C THR A 274 0.17 -28.15 12.26
N LEU A 275 -0.52 -27.50 11.31
CA LEU A 275 -0.62 -26.03 11.30
C LEU A 275 -1.28 -25.51 12.58
N ALA A 276 -2.33 -26.19 13.08
CA ALA A 276 -2.99 -25.82 14.33
C ALA A 276 -2.04 -25.92 15.53
N GLU A 277 -1.25 -26.99 15.61
CA GLU A 277 -0.25 -27.19 16.67
C GLU A 277 0.85 -26.11 16.60
N SER A 278 1.19 -25.63 15.39
CA SER A 278 2.23 -24.63 15.13
C SER A 278 1.87 -23.20 15.56
N MET A 279 0.58 -22.91 15.76
CA MET A 279 0.08 -21.53 15.91
C MET A 279 0.78 -20.71 17.00
N ASN A 280 1.15 -21.34 18.11
CA ASN A 280 1.81 -20.64 19.22
C ASN A 280 3.33 -20.62 19.11
N THR A 281 3.92 -21.52 18.32
CA THR A 281 5.37 -21.68 18.19
C THR A 281 5.91 -20.92 16.99
N VAL A 282 5.21 -21.00 15.85
CA VAL A 282 5.71 -20.58 14.55
C VAL A 282 5.02 -19.31 14.05
N VAL A 283 3.74 -19.09 14.41
CA VAL A 283 2.95 -17.97 13.89
C VAL A 283 2.97 -16.79 14.85
N SER A 284 3.28 -15.60 14.32
CA SER A 284 3.20 -14.34 15.08
C SER A 284 1.75 -14.05 15.52
N GLU A 285 1.60 -13.29 16.60
CA GLU A 285 0.28 -12.86 17.08
C GLU A 285 -0.44 -11.98 16.05
N SER A 286 0.34 -11.24 15.25
CA SER A 286 -0.15 -10.42 14.15
C SER A 286 0.42 -10.93 12.83
N ALA A 287 -0.42 -11.61 12.03
CA ALA A 287 0.01 -12.34 10.85
C ALA A 287 -1.08 -12.48 9.77
N HIS A 288 -0.64 -12.79 8.56
CA HIS A 288 -1.51 -13.23 7.47
C HIS A 288 -1.22 -14.69 7.09
N LEU A 289 -2.25 -15.39 6.63
CA LEU A 289 -2.16 -16.70 6.03
C LEU A 289 -2.84 -16.68 4.66
N MET A 290 -2.14 -17.14 3.64
CA MET A 290 -2.68 -17.47 2.32
C MET A 290 -2.72 -18.98 2.19
N PHE A 291 -3.92 -19.55 2.18
CA PHE A 291 -4.14 -20.99 2.26
C PHE A 291 -4.84 -21.52 1.01
N TRP A 292 -4.11 -22.22 0.15
CA TRP A 292 -4.65 -22.90 -1.04
C TRP A 292 -5.42 -24.16 -0.65
N TYR A 293 -6.58 -24.39 -1.26
CA TYR A 293 -7.45 -25.50 -0.89
C TYR A 293 -8.37 -25.95 -2.03
N SER A 294 -8.91 -27.18 -1.92
CA SER A 294 -10.02 -27.61 -2.78
C SER A 294 -11.34 -27.06 -2.30
N MET A 295 -12.17 -26.56 -3.23
CA MET A 295 -13.56 -26.15 -2.93
C MET A 295 -14.41 -27.31 -2.35
N ASP A 296 -14.02 -28.55 -2.58
CA ASP A 296 -14.70 -29.73 -2.03
C ASP A 296 -14.65 -29.75 -0.49
N TYR A 297 -13.60 -29.16 0.11
CA TYR A 297 -13.40 -29.07 1.57
C TYR A 297 -13.59 -27.67 2.14
N HIS A 298 -14.21 -26.73 1.40
CA HIS A 298 -14.32 -25.33 1.77
C HIS A 298 -14.86 -25.12 3.19
N THR A 299 -16.03 -25.67 3.49
CA THR A 299 -16.73 -25.44 4.76
C THR A 299 -15.91 -25.92 5.97
N GLU A 300 -15.32 -27.11 5.86
CA GLU A 300 -14.55 -27.70 6.95
C GLU A 300 -13.21 -26.98 7.15
N THR A 301 -12.53 -26.63 6.04
CA THR A 301 -11.28 -25.85 6.09
C THR A 301 -11.50 -24.50 6.75
N VAL A 302 -12.54 -23.77 6.39
CA VAL A 302 -12.90 -22.48 7.02
C VAL A 302 -13.20 -22.66 8.52
N ALA A 303 -13.92 -23.70 8.89
CA ALA A 303 -14.25 -23.98 10.30
C ALA A 303 -12.98 -24.27 11.12
N ARG A 304 -12.05 -25.10 10.61
CA ARG A 304 -10.79 -25.43 11.28
C ARG A 304 -9.88 -24.22 11.41
N LEU A 305 -9.68 -23.44 10.33
CA LEU A 305 -8.87 -22.22 10.39
C LEU A 305 -9.45 -21.19 11.36
N SER A 306 -10.77 -21.05 11.41
CA SER A 306 -11.43 -20.17 12.39
C SER A 306 -11.22 -20.66 13.83
N ALA A 307 -11.26 -21.96 14.05
CA ALA A 307 -10.99 -22.56 15.38
C ALA A 307 -9.54 -22.34 15.84
N MET A 308 -8.59 -22.20 14.92
CA MET A 308 -7.18 -21.84 15.22
C MET A 308 -7.01 -20.35 15.57
N GLY A 309 -8.07 -19.54 15.49
CA GLY A 309 -8.03 -18.10 15.76
C GLY A 309 -7.77 -17.22 14.52
N TRP A 310 -7.81 -17.79 13.32
CA TRP A 310 -7.75 -17.01 12.09
C TRP A 310 -9.11 -16.36 11.78
N LYS A 311 -9.07 -15.08 11.42
CA LYS A 311 -10.20 -14.39 10.78
C LYS A 311 -10.14 -14.68 9.28
N VAL A 312 -11.00 -15.57 8.81
CA VAL A 312 -11.06 -15.97 7.39
C VAL A 312 -11.88 -14.96 6.60
N ASN A 313 -11.31 -14.43 5.51
CA ASN A 313 -12.05 -13.56 4.59
C ASN A 313 -13.10 -14.40 3.82
N PRO A 314 -14.37 -13.96 3.76
CA PRO A 314 -15.42 -14.71 3.06
C PRO A 314 -15.25 -14.75 1.53
N PHE A 315 -14.44 -13.85 0.96
CA PHE A 315 -14.13 -13.79 -0.46
C PHE A 315 -12.77 -14.41 -0.74
N PRO A 316 -12.69 -15.55 -1.44
CA PRO A 316 -11.40 -16.20 -1.72
C PRO A 316 -10.59 -15.39 -2.73
N LEU A 317 -9.27 -15.65 -2.72
CA LEU A 317 -8.37 -15.27 -3.80
C LEU A 317 -8.52 -16.31 -4.91
N ILE A 318 -8.57 -15.88 -6.16
CA ILE A 318 -8.83 -16.75 -7.32
C ILE A 318 -7.66 -16.62 -8.32
N TRP A 319 -6.98 -17.73 -8.57
CA TRP A 319 -6.09 -17.83 -9.71
C TRP A 319 -6.86 -18.40 -10.91
N HIS A 320 -7.22 -17.56 -11.86
CA HIS A 320 -7.77 -17.96 -13.15
C HIS A 320 -6.61 -18.38 -14.09
N LYS A 321 -6.70 -19.58 -14.63
CA LYS A 321 -5.72 -20.13 -15.58
C LYS A 321 -6.02 -19.66 -17.00
N SER A 322 -5.31 -18.64 -17.46
CA SER A 322 -5.58 -17.94 -18.74
C SER A 322 -5.35 -18.81 -19.98
N ASP A 323 -4.60 -19.91 -19.84
CA ASP A 323 -4.38 -20.92 -20.87
C ASP A 323 -5.49 -22.01 -20.92
N ASN A 324 -6.58 -21.83 -20.18
CA ASN A 324 -7.68 -22.78 -20.02
C ASN A 324 -7.22 -24.17 -19.50
N SER A 325 -6.03 -24.29 -18.94
CA SER A 325 -5.59 -25.51 -18.27
C SER A 325 -6.42 -25.75 -17.01
N GLY A 326 -6.72 -26.99 -16.70
CA GLY A 326 -7.53 -27.29 -15.53
C GLY A 326 -8.13 -28.70 -15.54
N ILE A 327 -8.89 -29.00 -14.50
CA ILE A 327 -9.50 -30.31 -14.29
C ILE A 327 -10.87 -30.36 -14.99
N LEU A 328 -11.10 -31.40 -15.75
CA LEU A 328 -12.38 -31.73 -16.36
C LEU A 328 -12.88 -33.05 -15.76
N PRO A 329 -13.60 -33.02 -14.64
CA PRO A 329 -14.00 -34.24 -13.92
C PRO A 329 -14.93 -35.11 -14.73
N ASP A 330 -15.94 -34.52 -15.35
CA ASP A 330 -16.89 -35.20 -16.25
C ASP A 330 -17.38 -34.21 -17.31
N HIS A 331 -16.94 -34.40 -18.55
CA HIS A 331 -17.30 -33.53 -19.67
C HIS A 331 -18.79 -33.56 -20.03
N ARG A 332 -19.54 -34.54 -19.53
CA ARG A 332 -20.98 -34.67 -19.78
C ARG A 332 -21.83 -34.02 -18.70
N ARG A 333 -21.26 -33.76 -17.51
CA ARG A 333 -22.02 -33.31 -16.33
C ARG A 333 -21.58 -31.99 -15.74
N GLY A 334 -20.41 -31.48 -16.15
CA GLY A 334 -19.93 -30.24 -15.59
C GLY A 334 -18.89 -29.52 -16.44
N PRO A 335 -18.56 -28.27 -16.10
CA PRO A 335 -17.57 -27.48 -16.79
C PRO A 335 -16.16 -27.93 -16.45
N ARG A 336 -15.18 -27.54 -17.28
CA ARG A 336 -13.77 -27.55 -16.92
C ARG A 336 -13.50 -26.55 -15.81
N ARG A 337 -12.84 -26.96 -14.73
CA ARG A 337 -12.43 -26.08 -13.63
C ARG A 337 -11.08 -25.44 -14.01
N ILE A 338 -11.10 -24.18 -14.41
CA ILE A 338 -9.91 -23.42 -14.87
C ILE A 338 -9.40 -22.42 -13.84
N TYR A 339 -9.69 -22.62 -12.58
CA TYR A 339 -9.21 -21.76 -11.50
C TYR A 339 -8.79 -22.59 -10.28
N GLU A 340 -7.98 -21.97 -9.44
CA GLU A 340 -7.68 -22.42 -8.09
C GLU A 340 -8.02 -21.31 -7.09
N THR A 341 -8.31 -21.69 -5.86
CA THR A 341 -8.70 -20.76 -4.79
C THR A 341 -7.78 -20.84 -3.59
N ALA A 342 -7.52 -19.66 -2.99
CA ALA A 342 -6.87 -19.58 -1.70
C ALA A 342 -7.72 -18.76 -0.72
N LEU A 343 -7.77 -19.16 0.54
CA LEU A 343 -8.34 -18.35 1.62
C LEU A 343 -7.32 -17.29 2.03
N LEU A 344 -7.81 -16.06 2.19
CA LEU A 344 -7.09 -14.99 2.85
C LEU A 344 -7.50 -14.98 4.32
N CYS A 345 -6.54 -15.19 5.22
CA CYS A 345 -6.80 -15.17 6.65
C CYS A 345 -5.90 -14.13 7.32
N SER A 346 -6.40 -13.51 8.38
CA SER A 346 -5.65 -12.57 9.21
C SER A 346 -5.76 -12.94 10.69
N ARG A 347 -4.72 -12.61 11.46
CA ARG A 347 -4.67 -12.75 12.92
C ARG A 347 -4.05 -11.48 13.48
N GLY A 348 -4.54 -10.99 14.62
CA GLY A 348 -4.06 -9.74 15.20
C GLY A 348 -4.45 -8.53 14.34
N ASP A 349 -3.59 -7.55 14.28
CA ASP A 349 -3.83 -6.24 13.67
C ASP A 349 -2.97 -5.94 12.42
N ARG A 350 -2.22 -6.94 11.91
CA ARG A 350 -1.40 -6.76 10.70
C ARG A 350 -2.25 -6.36 9.51
N LEU A 351 -1.99 -5.16 8.99
CA LEU A 351 -2.67 -4.61 7.82
C LEU A 351 -2.08 -5.17 6.53
N VAL A 352 -2.88 -5.22 5.47
CA VAL A 352 -2.35 -5.52 4.13
C VAL A 352 -1.48 -4.37 3.65
N VAL A 353 -0.32 -4.70 3.05
CA VAL A 353 0.64 -3.72 2.50
C VAL A 353 0.02 -2.94 1.34
N GLN A 354 -0.67 -3.66 0.45
CA GLN A 354 -1.36 -3.09 -0.71
C GLN A 354 -2.61 -3.89 -1.03
N SER A 355 -3.75 -3.24 -1.18
CA SER A 355 -4.95 -3.90 -1.69
C SER A 355 -4.80 -4.21 -3.18
N VAL A 356 -5.11 -5.43 -3.59
CA VAL A 356 -5.09 -5.89 -4.97
C VAL A 356 -6.42 -6.54 -5.33
N SER A 357 -6.66 -6.80 -6.62
CA SER A 357 -7.79 -7.63 -7.06
C SER A 357 -7.69 -9.02 -6.45
N ASN A 358 -8.79 -9.57 -5.96
CA ASN A 358 -8.84 -10.95 -5.49
C ASN A 358 -8.84 -11.98 -6.63
N VAL A 359 -8.74 -11.56 -7.89
CA VAL A 359 -8.60 -12.42 -9.07
C VAL A 359 -7.31 -12.06 -9.80
N SER A 360 -6.48 -13.08 -10.06
CA SER A 360 -5.28 -12.99 -10.87
C SER A 360 -5.38 -13.94 -12.05
N SER A 361 -5.11 -13.46 -13.27
CA SER A 361 -5.24 -14.25 -14.50
C SER A 361 -3.88 -14.50 -15.13
N HIS A 362 -3.35 -15.70 -14.95
CA HIS A 362 -2.04 -16.12 -15.46
C HIS A 362 -2.08 -17.57 -15.95
N PRO A 363 -1.26 -17.95 -16.94
CA PRO A 363 -1.20 -19.32 -17.43
C PRO A 363 -0.63 -20.26 -16.37
N ASN A 364 -0.89 -21.54 -16.52
CA ASN A 364 -0.24 -22.57 -15.73
C ASN A 364 1.24 -22.69 -16.14
N VAL A 365 2.13 -22.83 -15.16
CA VAL A 365 3.56 -23.06 -15.37
C VAL A 365 3.94 -24.34 -14.65
N LYS A 366 4.69 -25.23 -15.29
CA LYS A 366 5.16 -26.50 -14.73
C LYS A 366 6.60 -26.74 -15.18
N LEU A 367 7.55 -26.18 -14.45
CA LEU A 367 8.99 -26.32 -14.74
C LEU A 367 9.69 -27.25 -13.76
N VAL A 368 9.37 -27.16 -12.49
CA VAL A 368 10.04 -27.87 -11.39
C VAL A 368 9.11 -28.89 -10.74
N HIS A 369 7.85 -28.54 -10.54
CA HIS A 369 6.88 -29.34 -9.82
C HIS A 369 5.53 -29.38 -10.57
N MET A 370 4.79 -30.52 -10.48
CA MET A 370 3.53 -30.71 -11.20
C MET A 370 2.39 -29.78 -10.74
N SER A 371 2.42 -29.32 -9.50
CA SER A 371 1.44 -28.40 -8.87
C SER A 371 2.01 -27.02 -8.67
N GLU A 372 2.97 -26.60 -9.48
CA GLU A 372 3.68 -25.35 -9.35
C GLU A 372 2.76 -24.15 -9.48
N LYS A 373 2.88 -23.22 -8.53
CA LYS A 373 2.18 -21.94 -8.60
C LYS A 373 2.95 -20.95 -9.48
N ASN A 374 2.20 -20.24 -10.35
CA ASN A 374 2.79 -19.24 -11.25
C ASN A 374 3.42 -18.08 -10.46
N PRO A 375 4.70 -17.71 -10.67
CA PRO A 375 5.38 -16.64 -9.93
C PRO A 375 4.72 -15.28 -10.08
N ALA A 376 4.22 -14.91 -11.27
CA ALA A 376 3.57 -13.62 -11.48
C ALA A 376 2.21 -13.54 -10.76
N MET A 377 1.48 -14.65 -10.68
CA MET A 377 0.25 -14.75 -9.89
C MET A 377 0.56 -14.64 -8.38
N LEU A 378 1.59 -15.33 -7.90
CA LEU A 378 2.05 -15.18 -6.51
C LEU A 378 2.45 -13.74 -6.21
N ALA A 379 3.24 -13.10 -7.07
CA ALA A 379 3.64 -11.71 -6.92
C ALA A 379 2.43 -10.75 -6.86
N HIS A 380 1.37 -11.02 -7.66
CA HIS A 380 0.15 -10.25 -7.59
C HIS A 380 -0.48 -10.27 -6.19
N PHE A 381 -0.66 -11.46 -5.60
CA PHE A 381 -1.27 -11.59 -4.28
C PHE A 381 -0.31 -11.20 -3.14
N PHE A 382 0.97 -11.47 -3.27
CA PHE A 382 1.98 -11.16 -2.25
C PHE A 382 2.17 -9.67 -2.03
N ARG A 383 1.75 -8.80 -2.95
CA ARG A 383 1.67 -7.36 -2.72
C ARG A 383 0.82 -7.00 -1.50
N MET A 384 -0.12 -7.88 -1.10
CA MET A 384 -0.91 -7.67 0.12
C MET A 384 -0.10 -7.91 1.39
N PHE A 385 0.95 -8.74 1.36
CA PHE A 385 1.54 -9.33 2.56
C PHE A 385 3.02 -9.00 2.72
N VAL A 386 3.74 -8.83 1.60
CA VAL A 386 5.21 -8.77 1.60
C VAL A 386 5.71 -7.35 1.64
N ASP A 387 6.55 -7.08 2.63
CA ASP A 387 7.38 -5.88 2.79
C ASP A 387 8.68 -6.24 3.52
N SER A 388 9.50 -5.23 3.84
CA SER A 388 10.78 -5.43 4.53
C SER A 388 10.68 -5.94 5.98
N SER A 389 9.48 -6.02 6.56
CA SER A 389 9.23 -6.62 7.88
C SER A 389 8.73 -8.07 7.79
N THR A 390 8.51 -8.58 6.58
CA THR A 390 7.89 -9.88 6.37
C THR A 390 8.86 -11.01 6.69
N LEU A 391 8.45 -11.88 7.60
CA LEU A 391 9.05 -13.18 7.86
C LEU A 391 8.07 -14.23 7.32
N MET A 392 8.40 -14.85 6.19
CA MET A 392 7.53 -15.79 5.49
C MET A 392 7.93 -17.23 5.78
N LEU A 393 6.93 -18.09 5.99
CA LEU A 393 7.09 -19.55 6.00
C LEU A 393 6.21 -20.19 4.91
N ASP A 394 6.81 -21.09 4.13
CA ASP A 394 6.10 -22.03 3.29
C ASP A 394 6.42 -23.46 3.76
N PRO A 395 5.49 -24.10 4.51
CA PRO A 395 5.76 -25.41 5.11
C PRO A 395 5.75 -26.59 4.12
N THR A 396 5.38 -26.35 2.85
CA THR A 396 5.34 -27.35 1.79
C THR A 396 5.69 -26.72 0.44
N MET A 397 6.91 -26.16 0.35
CA MET A 397 7.28 -25.21 -0.71
C MET A 397 7.28 -25.77 -2.14
N GLY A 398 7.38 -27.07 -2.33
CA GLY A 398 7.44 -27.72 -3.65
C GLY A 398 8.53 -27.14 -4.54
N SER A 399 8.16 -26.33 -5.54
CA SER A 399 9.09 -25.65 -6.45
C SER A 399 9.89 -24.49 -5.82
N GLY A 400 9.56 -24.04 -4.62
CA GLY A 400 10.16 -22.88 -3.97
C GLY A 400 9.75 -21.51 -4.57
N ASN A 401 8.80 -21.48 -5.52
CA ASN A 401 8.39 -20.24 -6.17
C ASN A 401 7.85 -19.19 -5.19
N ALA A 402 7.08 -19.59 -4.18
CA ALA A 402 6.54 -18.66 -3.19
C ALA A 402 7.66 -17.99 -2.36
N VAL A 403 8.65 -18.78 -1.93
CA VAL A 403 9.81 -18.27 -1.18
C VAL A 403 10.60 -17.29 -2.04
N ARG A 404 10.94 -17.68 -3.28
CA ARG A 404 11.68 -16.83 -4.22
C ARG A 404 10.95 -15.52 -4.54
N VAL A 405 9.63 -15.57 -4.76
CA VAL A 405 8.81 -14.37 -5.00
C VAL A 405 8.80 -13.47 -3.78
N SER A 406 8.66 -14.02 -2.58
CA SER A 406 8.68 -13.24 -1.34
C SER A 406 10.02 -12.51 -1.15
N GLU A 407 11.15 -13.19 -1.37
CA GLU A 407 12.48 -12.57 -1.29
C GLU A 407 12.68 -11.49 -2.34
N ASN A 408 12.32 -11.74 -3.60
CA ASN A 408 12.41 -10.77 -4.69
C ASN A 408 11.54 -9.53 -4.44
N MET A 409 10.48 -9.65 -3.65
CA MET A 409 9.63 -8.53 -3.22
C MET A 409 10.14 -7.82 -1.97
N GLY A 410 11.27 -8.25 -1.40
CA GLY A 410 11.94 -7.58 -0.29
C GLY A 410 11.49 -8.03 1.09
N ALA A 411 11.02 -9.27 1.26
CA ALA A 411 10.81 -9.85 2.58
C ALA A 411 12.12 -9.86 3.40
N ALA A 412 12.03 -9.61 4.71
CA ALA A 412 13.19 -9.65 5.60
C ALA A 412 13.81 -11.05 5.68
N ASN A 413 12.96 -12.07 5.64
CA ASN A 413 13.38 -13.48 5.58
C ASN A 413 12.25 -14.32 5.01
N SER A 414 12.61 -15.38 4.28
CA SER A 414 11.67 -16.39 3.80
C SER A 414 12.25 -17.77 4.02
N LEU A 415 11.43 -18.71 4.45
CA LEU A 415 11.82 -20.09 4.70
C LEU A 415 10.86 -21.04 4.02
N GLY A 416 11.38 -21.96 3.21
CA GLY A 416 10.63 -23.05 2.61
C GLY A 416 11.05 -24.40 3.17
N LEU A 417 10.06 -25.26 3.44
CA LEU A 417 10.29 -26.65 3.83
C LEU A 417 9.84 -27.57 2.70
N GLU A 418 10.67 -28.58 2.38
CA GLU A 418 10.33 -29.63 1.44
C GLU A 418 10.81 -30.97 2.01
N ARG A 419 9.91 -31.93 2.06
CA ARG A 419 10.24 -33.27 2.61
C ARG A 419 10.81 -34.23 1.58
N ASP A 420 10.50 -34.02 0.30
CA ASP A 420 10.98 -34.90 -0.77
C ASP A 420 12.35 -34.46 -1.26
N PRO A 421 13.38 -35.31 -1.17
CA PRO A 421 14.74 -34.96 -1.57
C PRO A 421 14.88 -34.58 -3.05
N GLU A 422 14.08 -35.18 -3.95
CA GLU A 422 14.17 -34.89 -5.39
C GLU A 422 13.56 -33.52 -5.69
N PHE A 423 12.40 -33.20 -5.11
CA PHE A 423 11.79 -31.86 -5.26
C PHE A 423 12.65 -30.78 -4.60
N PHE A 424 13.22 -31.05 -3.43
CA PHE A 424 14.17 -30.16 -2.78
C PHE A 424 15.40 -29.86 -3.65
N ALA A 425 16.01 -30.88 -4.27
CA ALA A 425 17.18 -30.72 -5.15
C ALA A 425 16.81 -29.85 -6.36
N ARG A 426 15.72 -30.17 -7.06
CA ARG A 426 15.24 -29.42 -8.23
C ARG A 426 14.90 -27.95 -7.88
N ALA A 427 14.24 -27.71 -6.76
CA ALA A 427 13.93 -26.35 -6.29
C ALA A 427 15.20 -25.56 -5.98
N SER A 428 16.19 -26.20 -5.34
CA SER A 428 17.47 -25.58 -5.00
C SER A 428 18.28 -25.24 -6.25
N GLU A 429 18.35 -26.13 -7.24
CA GLU A 429 19.00 -25.87 -8.53
C GLU A 429 18.31 -24.70 -9.26
N ALA A 430 16.97 -24.69 -9.33
CA ALA A 430 16.22 -23.63 -9.96
C ALA A 430 16.39 -22.27 -9.25
N TYR A 431 16.55 -22.29 -7.92
CA TYR A 431 16.81 -21.08 -7.14
C TYR A 431 18.18 -20.48 -7.46
N VAL A 432 19.23 -21.30 -7.50
CA VAL A 432 20.61 -20.87 -7.84
C VAL A 432 20.66 -20.34 -9.27
N ALA A 433 20.10 -21.08 -10.24
CA ALA A 433 20.05 -20.67 -11.64
C ALA A 433 19.27 -19.35 -11.87
N GLY A 434 18.20 -19.12 -11.09
CA GLY A 434 17.41 -17.88 -11.17
C GLY A 434 18.15 -16.65 -10.62
N ASN A 435 19.07 -16.83 -9.68
CA ASN A 435 19.88 -15.75 -9.15
C ASN A 435 21.09 -15.38 -10.04
N GLU A 436 21.45 -16.21 -11.00
CA GLU A 436 22.52 -15.93 -11.98
C GLU A 436 22.01 -15.18 -13.22
N THR A 437 20.69 -15.07 -13.40
CA THR A 437 20.11 -14.37 -14.55
C THR A 437 19.77 -12.94 -14.14
N PRO A 438 20.30 -11.89 -14.82
CA PRO A 438 19.98 -10.51 -14.49
C PRO A 438 18.46 -10.26 -14.67
N VAL A 439 17.86 -9.62 -13.68
CA VAL A 439 16.46 -9.19 -13.70
C VAL A 439 16.24 -8.32 -14.92
N ILE A 440 15.46 -8.78 -15.90
CA ILE A 440 14.94 -7.93 -16.95
C ILE A 440 13.87 -7.07 -16.28
N GLU A 441 14.17 -5.79 -16.10
CA GLU A 441 13.20 -4.77 -15.70
C GLU A 441 12.05 -4.75 -16.71
N VAL A 442 10.82 -5.00 -16.24
CA VAL A 442 9.57 -4.82 -16.98
C VAL A 442 8.71 -3.75 -16.29
#